data_4cd040d58734807ebaca209c85bc3bc3
#
_entry.id   4cd040d58734807ebaca209c85bc3bc3
#
_cell.length_a   1.000
_cell.length_b   1.000
_cell.length_c   1.000
_cell.angle_alpha   90.00
_cell.angle_beta   90.00
_cell.angle_gamma   90.00
#
_symmetry.space_group_name_H-M   'P 1'
#
loop_
_entity.id
_entity.type
_entity.pdbx_description
1 polymer ?
#
loop_
_entity_poly.entity_id
_entity_poly.type
_entity_poly.pdbx_seq_one_letter_code
_entity_poly.pdbx_strand_id
1 'polypeptide(L)'
;MSLHYTLSVVQASKVGSNLPKPMPPQIEESLSGSDQSAALWMGMAKWFGEDIRSVLDKIRTISFHEVEEIRLRVGQPLLVRTSDEDIFINREGKVSSPDQAHIVNREDLACALERMTHSSVYAAEEDLKKGFLTLPGGNRVGVTGEAILQNGQIQTMKHISSLNLRIARDIPGRGFKILPLLLGTGGILCHTLLISPPRAGKTTLLRDLIRIISDGVPQLGFRGQTVGVVDERGELAGMWQGVPTYNLGYRTDVLDGCPKASGMNMIIRSMAPQVMAMDELGHSDDVTAIEDALRTGVRILSTAHASSLEEALVRPTLAHLLEQGVFERLVVLSRKHGPGTIDGVYDLKTGRIL
;
A
#
# COMPACT_ATOMS: atom_id res chain seq x y z
N MET A 1 44.33 18.32 16.64
CA MET A 1 43.90 16.94 16.86
C MET A 1 42.95 16.56 15.73
N SER A 2 43.48 15.79 14.78
CA SER A 2 42.78 15.43 13.54
C SER A 2 42.22 14.03 13.73
N LEU A 3 40.88 13.89 13.65
CA LEU A 3 40.21 12.62 13.70
C LEU A 3 40.01 12.12 12.26
N HIS A 4 40.83 11.16 11.87
CA HIS A 4 40.65 10.39 10.64
C HIS A 4 39.50 9.39 10.84
N TYR A 5 38.40 9.57 10.10
CA TYR A 5 37.40 8.53 9.90
C TYR A 5 37.82 7.65 8.72
N THR A 6 38.26 6.45 9.03
CA THR A 6 38.52 5.41 8.03
C THR A 6 37.20 4.74 7.68
N LEU A 7 36.69 4.98 6.48
CA LEU A 7 35.60 4.23 5.87
C LEU A 7 36.14 2.84 5.50
N SER A 8 35.78 1.81 6.28
CA SER A 8 35.98 0.42 5.89
C SER A 8 34.94 0.04 4.84
N VAL A 9 35.38 -0.07 3.59
CA VAL A 9 34.60 -0.68 2.52
C VAL A 9 34.47 -2.18 2.83
N VAL A 10 33.28 -2.60 3.26
CA VAL A 10 32.93 -4.02 3.36
C VAL A 10 32.76 -4.53 1.93
N GLN A 11 33.69 -5.38 1.50
CA GLN A 11 33.57 -6.13 0.26
C GLN A 11 32.31 -7.01 0.31
N ALA A 12 31.32 -6.66 -0.54
CA ALA A 12 30.17 -7.52 -0.78
C ALA A 12 30.64 -8.81 -1.45
N SER A 13 30.69 -9.89 -0.66
CA SER A 13 30.82 -11.24 -1.18
C SER A 13 29.64 -11.53 -2.09
N LYS A 14 29.92 -12.10 -3.28
CA LYS A 14 28.95 -12.54 -4.28
C LYS A 14 27.96 -13.53 -3.65
N VAL A 15 26.83 -13.03 -3.19
CA VAL A 15 25.63 -13.83 -2.95
C VAL A 15 24.92 -13.96 -4.29
N GLY A 16 24.74 -15.22 -4.72
CA GLY A 16 24.17 -15.54 -6.01
C GLY A 16 22.81 -14.84 -6.23
N SER A 17 22.68 -14.28 -7.42
CA SER A 17 21.54 -13.55 -7.94
C SER A 17 20.33 -14.47 -8.20
N ASN A 18 19.66 -14.95 -7.15
CA ASN A 18 18.34 -15.55 -7.21
C ASN A 18 17.31 -14.71 -6.47
N LEU A 19 17.29 -13.41 -6.78
CA LEU A 19 16.13 -12.58 -6.47
C LEU A 19 14.98 -13.01 -7.39
N PRO A 20 13.79 -13.31 -6.88
CA PRO A 20 12.63 -13.49 -7.73
C PRO A 20 12.39 -12.15 -8.45
N LYS A 21 12.58 -12.15 -9.77
CA LYS A 21 12.20 -11.01 -10.61
C LYS A 21 10.75 -10.68 -10.34
N PRO A 22 10.35 -9.39 -10.23
CA PRO A 22 8.96 -9.03 -10.26
C PRO A 22 8.35 -9.69 -11.51
N MET A 23 7.22 -10.37 -11.36
CA MET A 23 6.53 -11.01 -12.47
C MET A 23 6.26 -9.93 -13.52
N PRO A 24 6.69 -10.11 -14.77
CA PRO A 24 6.38 -9.15 -15.83
C PRO A 24 4.86 -9.14 -16.06
N PRO A 25 4.25 -7.97 -16.35
CA PRO A 25 2.82 -7.84 -16.58
C PRO A 25 2.26 -8.59 -17.81
N GLN A 26 3.06 -9.39 -18.48
CA GLN A 26 2.71 -10.03 -19.75
C GLN A 26 2.16 -11.48 -19.63
N ILE A 27 2.01 -12.04 -18.42
CA ILE A 27 1.42 -13.40 -18.27
C ILE A 27 -0.11 -13.34 -18.13
N GLU A 28 -0.71 -12.16 -17.89
CA GLU A 28 -2.14 -12.04 -17.63
C GLU A 28 -3.04 -12.18 -18.87
N GLU A 29 -2.55 -11.99 -20.09
CA GLU A 29 -3.41 -11.98 -21.29
C GLU A 29 -3.70 -13.36 -21.93
N SER A 30 -3.08 -14.45 -21.48
CA SER A 30 -3.17 -15.77 -22.15
C SER A 30 -3.90 -16.88 -21.37
N LEU A 31 -4.23 -16.67 -20.10
CA LEU A 31 -4.90 -17.67 -19.27
C LEU A 31 -6.40 -17.36 -19.13
N SER A 32 -7.24 -18.41 -19.01
CA SER A 32 -8.65 -18.24 -18.65
C SER A 32 -8.76 -17.62 -17.24
N GLY A 33 -9.84 -16.91 -16.92
CA GLY A 33 -10.01 -16.27 -15.61
C GLY A 33 -9.91 -17.28 -14.45
N SER A 34 -10.28 -18.54 -14.65
CA SER A 34 -10.13 -19.63 -13.68
C SER A 34 -8.68 -20.01 -13.45
N ASP A 35 -7.87 -20.05 -14.52
CA ASP A 35 -6.46 -20.42 -14.44
C ASP A 35 -5.64 -19.30 -13.80
N GLN A 36 -5.97 -18.04 -14.08
CA GLN A 36 -5.37 -16.87 -13.41
C GLN A 36 -5.65 -16.91 -11.90
N SER A 37 -6.89 -17.16 -11.50
CA SER A 37 -7.27 -17.28 -10.09
C SER A 37 -6.51 -18.41 -9.39
N ALA A 38 -6.38 -19.57 -10.03
CA ALA A 38 -5.62 -20.69 -9.48
C ALA A 38 -4.13 -20.36 -9.31
N ALA A 39 -3.50 -19.69 -10.28
CA ALA A 39 -2.11 -19.25 -10.17
C ALA A 39 -1.89 -18.26 -9.03
N LEU A 40 -2.83 -17.35 -8.79
CA LEU A 40 -2.80 -16.41 -7.67
C LEU A 40 -2.93 -17.11 -6.31
N TRP A 41 -3.85 -18.10 -6.19
CA TRP A 41 -3.95 -18.94 -5.00
C TRP A 41 -2.65 -19.67 -4.69
N MET A 42 -2.04 -20.31 -5.68
CA MET A 42 -0.75 -20.98 -5.54
C MET A 42 0.37 -20.01 -5.14
N GLY A 43 0.40 -18.83 -5.75
CA GLY A 43 1.34 -17.76 -5.41
C GLY A 43 1.22 -17.30 -3.96
N MET A 44 0.00 -17.28 -3.42
CA MET A 44 -0.28 -16.89 -2.05
C MET A 44 -0.04 -18.05 -1.07
N ALA A 45 -0.38 -19.26 -1.45
CA ALA A 45 -0.26 -20.46 -0.63
C ALA A 45 1.18 -20.76 -0.18
N LYS A 46 2.19 -20.29 -0.95
CA LYS A 46 3.62 -20.47 -0.61
C LYS A 46 4.03 -19.87 0.74
N TRP A 47 3.28 -18.90 1.25
CA TRP A 47 3.54 -18.24 2.52
C TRP A 47 3.06 -19.04 3.73
N PHE A 48 2.38 -20.16 3.52
CA PHE A 48 1.83 -21.00 4.57
C PHE A 48 2.56 -22.35 4.66
N GLY A 49 2.43 -23.03 5.80
CA GLY A 49 2.87 -24.41 5.98
C GLY A 49 2.12 -25.38 5.07
N GLU A 50 2.61 -26.62 4.97
CA GLU A 50 2.10 -27.61 4.01
C GLU A 50 0.60 -27.89 4.18
N ASP A 51 0.10 -27.96 5.43
CA ASP A 51 -1.31 -28.24 5.70
C ASP A 51 -2.22 -27.14 5.13
N ILE A 52 -1.98 -25.88 5.49
CA ILE A 52 -2.74 -24.74 4.98
C ILE A 52 -2.52 -24.59 3.47
N ARG A 53 -1.30 -24.73 3.00
CA ARG A 53 -0.97 -24.67 1.58
C ARG A 53 -1.77 -25.67 0.78
N SER A 54 -1.84 -26.93 1.22
CA SER A 54 -2.58 -27.98 0.52
C SER A 54 -4.09 -27.70 0.45
N VAL A 55 -4.63 -26.98 1.43
CA VAL A 55 -6.03 -26.53 1.44
C VAL A 55 -6.23 -25.40 0.43
N LEU A 56 -5.37 -24.36 0.48
CA LEU A 56 -5.49 -23.20 -0.40
C LEU A 56 -5.28 -23.56 -1.89
N ASP A 57 -4.33 -24.45 -2.17
CA ASP A 57 -4.05 -24.94 -3.53
C ASP A 57 -5.24 -25.70 -4.16
N LYS A 58 -6.19 -26.19 -3.35
CA LYS A 58 -7.40 -26.89 -3.82
C LYS A 58 -8.59 -25.97 -4.06
N ILE A 59 -8.54 -24.72 -3.62
CA ILE A 59 -9.67 -23.78 -3.78
C ILE A 59 -9.92 -23.53 -5.26
N ARG A 60 -11.17 -23.77 -5.73
CA ARG A 60 -11.60 -23.53 -7.11
C ARG A 60 -12.91 -22.75 -7.18
N THR A 61 -13.65 -22.67 -6.06
CA THR A 61 -15.00 -22.09 -6.00
C THR A 61 -14.98 -20.59 -5.66
N ILE A 62 -13.85 -20.09 -5.17
CA ILE A 62 -13.67 -18.68 -4.79
C ILE A 62 -12.68 -18.05 -5.76
N SER A 63 -13.11 -17.02 -6.46
CA SER A 63 -12.19 -16.21 -7.28
C SER A 63 -11.19 -15.49 -6.39
N PHE A 64 -9.88 -15.67 -6.64
CA PHE A 64 -8.86 -14.96 -5.86
C PHE A 64 -9.03 -13.43 -5.95
N HIS A 65 -9.59 -12.92 -7.06
CA HIS A 65 -9.86 -11.50 -7.25
C HIS A 65 -10.93 -10.94 -6.29
N GLU A 66 -11.70 -11.78 -5.62
CA GLU A 66 -12.68 -11.38 -4.61
C GLU A 66 -12.12 -11.43 -3.19
N VAL A 67 -10.98 -12.13 -2.99
CA VAL A 67 -10.40 -12.34 -1.66
C VAL A 67 -9.75 -11.07 -1.14
N GLU A 68 -10.16 -10.59 0.02
CA GLU A 68 -9.58 -9.46 0.73
C GLU A 68 -8.61 -9.90 1.82
N GLU A 69 -8.96 -10.99 2.56
CA GLU A 69 -8.16 -11.43 3.70
C GLU A 69 -8.17 -12.97 3.82
N ILE A 70 -7.05 -13.52 4.29
CA ILE A 70 -6.94 -14.91 4.75
C ILE A 70 -6.56 -14.87 6.23
N ARG A 71 -7.40 -15.44 7.08
CA ARG A 71 -7.24 -15.38 8.54
C ARG A 71 -6.99 -16.73 9.15
N LEU A 72 -5.87 -16.82 9.86
CA LEU A 72 -5.49 -17.97 10.69
C LEU A 72 -5.59 -17.56 12.16
N ARG A 73 -6.33 -18.33 12.96
CA ARG A 73 -6.42 -18.18 14.41
C ARG A 73 -6.35 -19.55 15.06
N VAL A 74 -5.45 -19.72 16.02
CA VAL A 74 -5.26 -21.00 16.69
C VAL A 74 -6.59 -21.49 17.30
N GLY A 75 -6.96 -22.73 17.00
CA GLY A 75 -8.18 -23.35 17.50
C GLY A 75 -9.47 -22.88 16.82
N GLN A 76 -9.36 -22.07 15.74
CA GLN A 76 -10.50 -21.55 15.01
C GLN A 76 -10.52 -22.02 13.55
N PRO A 77 -11.67 -22.01 12.88
CA PRO A 77 -11.79 -22.33 11.47
C PRO A 77 -10.94 -21.43 10.58
N LEU A 78 -10.32 -22.01 9.53
CA LEU A 78 -9.67 -21.26 8.46
C LEU A 78 -10.72 -20.39 7.75
N LEU A 79 -10.47 -19.07 7.72
CA LEU A 79 -11.40 -18.09 7.19
C LEU A 79 -10.77 -17.34 6.02
N VAL A 80 -11.49 -17.26 4.92
CA VAL A 80 -11.25 -16.41 3.78
C VAL A 80 -12.33 -15.33 3.75
N ARG A 81 -11.95 -14.05 3.72
CA ARG A 81 -12.88 -12.93 3.61
C ARG A 81 -12.87 -12.40 2.20
N THR A 82 -14.05 -12.22 1.64
CA THR A 82 -14.28 -11.46 0.42
C THR A 82 -14.88 -10.08 0.74
N SER A 83 -15.17 -9.28 -0.29
CA SER A 83 -15.88 -8.01 -0.11
C SER A 83 -17.28 -8.17 0.49
N ASP A 84 -17.90 -9.31 0.30
CA ASP A 84 -19.31 -9.55 0.58
C ASP A 84 -19.55 -10.43 1.81
N GLU A 85 -18.66 -11.40 2.06
CA GLU A 85 -18.88 -12.39 3.11
C GLU A 85 -17.59 -12.98 3.71
N ASP A 86 -17.75 -13.61 4.88
CA ASP A 86 -16.76 -14.46 5.54
C ASP A 86 -17.02 -15.93 5.16
N ILE A 87 -16.03 -16.58 4.55
CA ILE A 87 -16.11 -17.94 4.02
C ILE A 87 -15.18 -18.84 4.82
N PHE A 88 -15.70 -19.98 5.29
CA PHE A 88 -14.92 -21.02 5.96
C PHE A 88 -14.55 -22.12 4.97
N ILE A 89 -13.31 -22.64 5.09
CA ILE A 89 -12.73 -23.59 4.13
C ILE A 89 -12.38 -24.89 4.82
N ASN A 90 -12.87 -26.00 4.26
CA ASN A 90 -12.53 -27.35 4.75
C ASN A 90 -11.21 -27.85 4.14
N ARG A 91 -10.76 -29.04 4.56
CA ARG A 91 -9.50 -29.67 4.09
C ARG A 91 -9.47 -30.01 2.60
N GLU A 92 -10.62 -30.12 1.97
CA GLU A 92 -10.78 -30.34 0.54
C GLU A 92 -10.75 -29.04 -0.28
N GLY A 93 -10.55 -27.88 0.37
CA GLY A 93 -10.56 -26.57 -0.30
C GLY A 93 -11.95 -26.09 -0.71
N LYS A 94 -13.01 -26.63 -0.09
CA LYS A 94 -14.40 -26.27 -0.37
C LYS A 94 -14.96 -25.37 0.71
N VAL A 95 -15.92 -24.54 0.33
CA VAL A 95 -16.74 -23.76 1.25
C VAL A 95 -17.49 -24.71 2.17
N SER A 96 -17.50 -24.42 3.46
CA SER A 96 -18.12 -25.26 4.49
C SER A 96 -18.72 -24.43 5.61
N SER A 97 -19.46 -25.06 6.50
CA SER A 97 -19.83 -24.48 7.80
C SER A 97 -18.63 -24.41 8.73
N PRO A 98 -18.63 -23.55 9.76
CA PRO A 98 -17.50 -23.40 10.68
C PRO A 98 -17.07 -24.70 11.38
N ASP A 99 -18.01 -25.57 11.68
CA ASP A 99 -17.79 -26.87 12.35
C ASP A 99 -17.13 -27.91 11.45
N GLN A 100 -17.23 -27.78 10.14
CA GLN A 100 -16.62 -28.66 9.13
C GLN A 100 -15.35 -28.09 8.51
N ALA A 101 -15.03 -26.86 8.83
CA ALA A 101 -13.86 -26.18 8.28
C ALA A 101 -12.55 -26.77 8.84
N HIS A 102 -11.45 -26.50 8.13
CA HIS A 102 -10.11 -26.79 8.63
C HIS A 102 -9.85 -25.95 9.88
N ILE A 103 -9.57 -26.62 11.02
CA ILE A 103 -9.23 -25.95 12.26
C ILE A 103 -7.72 -25.67 12.28
N VAL A 104 -7.39 -24.40 12.38
CA VAL A 104 -6.01 -23.91 12.38
C VAL A 104 -5.35 -24.30 13.71
N ASN A 105 -4.17 -24.90 13.66
CA ASN A 105 -3.40 -25.28 14.83
C ASN A 105 -2.19 -24.35 15.05
N ARG A 106 -1.41 -24.58 16.11
CA ARG A 106 -0.23 -23.75 16.44
C ARG A 106 0.89 -23.91 15.44
N GLU A 107 1.05 -25.10 14.86
CA GLU A 107 2.10 -25.40 13.89
C GLU A 107 1.81 -24.67 12.55
N ASP A 108 0.54 -24.60 12.14
CA ASP A 108 0.12 -23.80 10.98
C ASP A 108 0.59 -22.34 11.08
N LEU A 109 0.41 -21.72 12.25
CA LEU A 109 0.85 -20.35 12.49
C LEU A 109 2.37 -20.23 12.53
N ALA A 110 3.04 -21.15 13.20
CA ALA A 110 4.50 -21.14 13.33
C ALA A 110 5.16 -21.27 11.96
N CYS A 111 4.73 -22.24 11.15
CA CYS A 111 5.22 -22.43 9.79
C CYS A 111 4.94 -21.22 8.88
N ALA A 112 3.73 -20.62 9.00
CA ALA A 112 3.40 -19.42 8.24
C ALA A 112 4.31 -18.25 8.64
N LEU A 113 4.48 -18.00 9.93
CA LEU A 113 5.33 -16.91 10.42
C LEU A 113 6.79 -17.10 9.99
N GLU A 114 7.33 -18.31 10.12
CA GLU A 114 8.69 -18.65 9.69
C GLU A 114 8.90 -18.36 8.19
N ARG A 115 7.97 -18.76 7.34
CA ARG A 115 8.03 -18.49 5.89
C ARG A 115 7.91 -17.00 5.58
N MET A 116 6.99 -16.29 6.25
CA MET A 116 6.76 -14.86 6.07
C MET A 116 7.93 -13.99 6.55
N THR A 117 8.69 -14.47 7.54
CA THR A 117 9.89 -13.79 8.07
C THR A 117 11.20 -14.31 7.46
N HIS A 118 11.14 -15.21 6.48
CA HIS A 118 12.31 -15.89 5.90
C HIS A 118 13.22 -16.53 6.97
N SER A 119 12.61 -17.20 7.95
CA SER A 119 13.27 -17.86 9.07
C SER A 119 14.08 -16.90 9.98
N SER A 120 13.86 -15.59 9.88
CA SER A 120 14.53 -14.58 10.68
C SER A 120 13.53 -13.70 11.43
N VAL A 121 13.00 -14.22 12.53
CA VAL A 121 12.09 -13.47 13.41
C VAL A 121 12.76 -12.20 13.96
N TYR A 122 14.09 -12.23 14.16
CA TYR A 122 14.86 -11.06 14.60
C TYR A 122 14.84 -9.92 13.57
N ALA A 123 14.90 -10.23 12.27
CA ALA A 123 14.80 -9.21 11.22
C ALA A 123 13.38 -8.59 11.14
N ALA A 124 12.38 -9.31 11.62
CA ALA A 124 10.99 -8.88 11.67
C ALA A 124 10.58 -8.22 13.01
N GLU A 125 11.48 -8.09 13.99
CA GLU A 125 11.16 -7.53 15.32
C GLU A 125 10.53 -6.14 15.24
N GLU A 126 11.07 -5.26 14.41
CA GLU A 126 10.54 -3.90 14.26
C GLU A 126 9.12 -3.90 13.66
N ASP A 127 8.85 -4.81 12.72
CA ASP A 127 7.52 -4.96 12.13
C ASP A 127 6.54 -5.60 13.11
N LEU A 128 7.00 -6.57 13.90
CA LEU A 128 6.19 -7.18 14.97
C LEU A 128 5.81 -6.15 16.05
N LYS A 129 6.69 -5.20 16.38
CA LYS A 129 6.36 -4.06 17.26
C LYS A 129 5.23 -3.22 16.69
N LYS A 130 5.18 -3.03 15.37
CA LYS A 130 4.10 -2.33 14.65
C LYS A 130 2.82 -3.17 14.55
N GLY A 131 2.87 -4.48 14.85
CA GLY A 131 1.74 -5.42 14.78
C GLY A 131 1.46 -5.96 13.38
N PHE A 132 2.34 -5.76 12.41
CA PHE A 132 2.18 -6.32 11.06
C PHE A 132 3.52 -6.53 10.36
N LEU A 133 3.52 -7.48 9.41
CA LEU A 133 4.58 -7.72 8.44
C LEU A 133 4.12 -7.27 7.06
N THR A 134 5.04 -6.81 6.22
CA THR A 134 4.77 -6.57 4.80
C THR A 134 5.38 -7.71 3.99
N LEU A 135 4.62 -8.27 3.04
CA LEU A 135 5.08 -9.30 2.12
C LEU A 135 5.23 -8.72 0.71
N PRO A 136 6.02 -9.37 -0.16
CA PRO A 136 6.10 -9.00 -1.58
C PRO A 136 4.71 -8.86 -2.21
N GLY A 137 4.55 -7.86 -3.08
CA GLY A 137 3.26 -7.51 -3.66
C GLY A 137 2.41 -6.59 -2.76
N GLY A 138 3.00 -5.99 -1.71
CA GLY A 138 2.33 -5.06 -0.81
C GLY A 138 1.31 -5.71 0.12
N ASN A 139 1.25 -7.03 0.16
CA ASN A 139 0.39 -7.76 1.09
C ASN A 139 0.82 -7.51 2.53
N ARG A 140 -0.14 -7.29 3.43
CA ARG A 140 0.14 -7.05 4.84
C ARG A 140 -0.37 -8.19 5.69
N VAL A 141 0.44 -8.62 6.64
CA VAL A 141 0.05 -9.66 7.60
C VAL A 141 -0.04 -9.04 8.99
N GLY A 142 -1.25 -8.79 9.44
CA GLY A 142 -1.51 -8.42 10.83
C GLY A 142 -1.16 -9.60 11.74
N VAL A 143 -0.44 -9.33 12.83
CA VAL A 143 0.01 -10.33 13.79
C VAL A 143 -0.56 -9.99 15.15
N THR A 144 -1.12 -10.97 15.87
CA THR A 144 -1.54 -10.81 17.26
C THR A 144 -1.07 -11.98 18.12
N GLY A 145 -0.81 -11.67 19.39
CA GLY A 145 -0.33 -12.62 20.38
C GLY A 145 -0.29 -11.97 21.75
N GLU A 146 0.53 -12.49 22.65
CA GLU A 146 0.78 -11.91 23.97
C GLU A 146 1.83 -10.79 23.85
N ALA A 147 1.43 -9.54 24.14
CA ALA A 147 2.33 -8.41 24.10
C ALA A 147 3.34 -8.43 25.27
N ILE A 148 4.61 -8.20 24.97
CA ILE A 148 5.67 -7.94 25.95
C ILE A 148 5.88 -6.44 26.01
N LEU A 149 5.70 -5.86 27.19
CA LEU A 149 5.84 -4.43 27.41
C LEU A 149 7.19 -4.09 28.05
N GLN A 150 7.79 -2.99 27.60
CA GLN A 150 8.92 -2.34 28.26
C GLN A 150 8.62 -0.84 28.37
N ASN A 151 8.71 -0.30 29.56
CA ASN A 151 8.37 1.12 29.85
C ASN A 151 6.99 1.54 29.34
N GLY A 152 5.99 0.64 29.42
CA GLY A 152 4.63 0.90 28.95
C GLY A 152 4.41 0.85 27.43
N GLN A 153 5.46 0.54 26.67
CA GLN A 153 5.38 0.37 25.21
C GLN A 153 5.54 -1.12 24.82
N ILE A 154 4.89 -1.49 23.71
CA ILE A 154 5.04 -2.85 23.18
C ILE A 154 6.45 -3.01 22.62
N GLN A 155 7.20 -3.92 23.24
CA GLN A 155 8.56 -4.27 22.82
C GLN A 155 8.55 -5.36 21.75
N THR A 156 7.72 -6.37 21.92
CA THR A 156 7.55 -7.49 20.98
C THR A 156 6.28 -8.27 21.33
N MET A 157 6.01 -9.33 20.59
CA MET A 157 4.92 -10.27 20.86
C MET A 157 5.47 -11.68 21.00
N LYS A 158 4.91 -12.43 21.95
CA LYS A 158 5.13 -13.88 22.10
C LYS A 158 3.80 -14.63 21.96
N HIS A 159 3.86 -15.95 21.88
CA HIS A 159 2.67 -16.80 21.77
C HIS A 159 1.69 -16.28 20.70
N ILE A 160 2.21 -16.06 19.49
CA ILE A 160 1.40 -15.59 18.37
C ILE A 160 0.17 -16.50 18.24
N SER A 161 -1.02 -15.89 18.24
CA SER A 161 -2.32 -16.57 18.24
C SER A 161 -3.12 -16.36 16.96
N SER A 162 -2.80 -15.30 16.19
CA SER A 162 -3.48 -15.06 14.92
C SER A 162 -2.57 -14.38 13.90
N LEU A 163 -2.82 -14.70 12.63
CA LEU A 163 -2.30 -14.02 11.46
C LEU A 163 -3.47 -13.61 10.57
N ASN A 164 -3.43 -12.37 10.07
CA ASN A 164 -4.41 -11.85 9.11
C ASN A 164 -3.68 -11.37 7.87
N LEU A 165 -3.57 -12.21 6.85
CA LEU A 165 -3.02 -11.84 5.56
C LEU A 165 -4.06 -11.02 4.78
N ARG A 166 -3.78 -9.74 4.58
CA ARG A 166 -4.58 -8.82 3.77
C ARG A 166 -3.99 -8.76 2.37
N ILE A 167 -4.83 -9.11 1.40
CA ILE A 167 -4.44 -9.13 -0.01
C ILE A 167 -4.42 -7.71 -0.54
N ALA A 168 -3.27 -7.30 -0.99
CA ALA A 168 -3.11 -6.03 -1.67
C ALA A 168 -3.52 -6.15 -3.13
N ARG A 169 -4.23 -5.13 -3.63
CA ARG A 169 -4.65 -5.08 -5.03
C ARG A 169 -4.10 -3.84 -5.69
N ASP A 170 -3.58 -4.03 -6.87
CA ASP A 170 -3.28 -2.94 -7.78
C ASP A 170 -4.36 -2.91 -8.87
N ILE A 171 -4.94 -1.74 -9.13
CA ILE A 171 -5.99 -1.56 -10.14
C ILE A 171 -5.52 -0.42 -11.04
N PRO A 172 -4.65 -0.72 -12.01
CA PRO A 172 -4.10 0.29 -12.92
C PRO A 172 -5.17 0.84 -13.86
N GLY A 173 -4.95 2.07 -14.34
CA GLY A 173 -5.72 2.71 -15.39
C GLY A 173 -6.86 3.63 -14.93
N ARG A 174 -7.22 3.66 -13.66
CA ARG A 174 -8.25 4.59 -13.15
C ARG A 174 -7.79 6.04 -13.16
N GLY A 175 -6.54 6.29 -12.83
CA GLY A 175 -5.92 7.61 -12.85
C GLY A 175 -5.85 8.23 -14.24
N PHE A 176 -5.78 7.41 -15.28
CA PHE A 176 -5.74 7.89 -16.68
C PHE A 176 -6.94 8.74 -17.04
N LYS A 177 -8.13 8.40 -16.55
CA LYS A 177 -9.37 9.11 -16.83
C LYS A 177 -9.43 10.49 -16.19
N ILE A 178 -8.78 10.66 -15.03
CA ILE A 178 -8.84 11.93 -14.30
C ILE A 178 -7.60 12.79 -14.50
N LEU A 179 -6.48 12.25 -14.96
CA LEU A 179 -5.27 13.04 -15.17
C LEU A 179 -5.52 14.32 -15.98
N PRO A 180 -6.28 14.33 -17.09
CA PRO A 180 -6.56 15.57 -17.83
C PRO A 180 -7.21 16.66 -16.99
N LEU A 181 -8.07 16.30 -16.01
CA LEU A 181 -8.75 17.22 -15.11
C LEU A 181 -7.81 17.76 -14.01
N LEU A 182 -6.71 17.06 -13.75
CA LEU A 182 -5.68 17.48 -12.79
C LEU A 182 -4.63 18.40 -13.41
N LEU A 183 -4.67 18.59 -14.72
CA LEU A 183 -3.77 19.50 -15.43
C LEU A 183 -4.37 20.90 -15.51
N GLY A 184 -3.54 21.89 -15.19
CA GLY A 184 -3.85 23.30 -15.36
C GLY A 184 -3.39 23.83 -16.73
N THR A 185 -3.36 25.15 -16.84
CA THR A 185 -2.90 25.85 -18.05
C THR A 185 -1.46 25.42 -18.41
N GLY A 186 -1.26 25.10 -19.68
CA GLY A 186 0.05 24.63 -20.17
C GLY A 186 0.39 23.19 -19.83
N GLY A 187 -0.58 22.37 -19.37
CA GLY A 187 -0.36 20.96 -19.04
C GLY A 187 0.44 20.74 -17.74
N ILE A 188 0.46 21.74 -16.87
CA ILE A 188 1.14 21.66 -15.57
C ILE A 188 0.24 20.94 -14.57
N LEU A 189 0.78 19.96 -13.84
CA LEU A 189 0.03 19.27 -12.79
C LEU A 189 -0.35 20.27 -11.68
N CYS A 190 -1.63 20.27 -11.29
CA CYS A 190 -2.14 21.07 -10.18
C CYS A 190 -1.87 20.38 -8.84
N HIS A 191 -1.68 21.16 -7.77
CA HIS A 191 -1.69 20.62 -6.42
C HIS A 191 -3.02 19.94 -6.15
N THR A 192 -3.01 18.65 -5.89
CA THR A 192 -4.22 17.82 -5.87
C THR A 192 -4.39 17.10 -4.54
N LEU A 193 -5.59 17.18 -3.97
CA LEU A 193 -6.02 16.43 -2.81
C LEU A 193 -7.09 15.40 -3.22
N LEU A 194 -6.90 14.14 -2.85
CA LEU A 194 -7.90 13.08 -3.00
C LEU A 194 -8.56 12.82 -1.64
N ILE A 195 -9.87 12.91 -1.57
CA ILE A 195 -10.61 12.62 -0.34
C ILE A 195 -11.59 11.47 -0.55
N SER A 196 -11.81 10.69 0.50
CA SER A 196 -12.85 9.66 0.53
C SER A 196 -13.11 9.15 1.94
N PRO A 197 -14.23 8.45 2.17
CA PRO A 197 -14.38 7.58 3.33
C PRO A 197 -13.34 6.44 3.29
N PRO A 198 -13.12 5.74 4.42
CA PRO A 198 -12.24 4.58 4.49
C PRO A 198 -12.60 3.51 3.46
N ARG A 199 -11.58 2.79 2.95
CA ARG A 199 -11.72 1.68 1.98
C ARG A 199 -12.39 2.07 0.65
N ALA A 200 -12.42 3.34 0.28
CA ALA A 200 -12.98 3.79 -1.00
C ALA A 200 -11.95 3.85 -2.15
N GLY A 201 -10.73 3.35 -1.95
CA GLY A 201 -9.72 3.20 -3.00
C GLY A 201 -8.80 4.42 -3.21
N LYS A 202 -8.70 5.35 -2.23
CA LYS A 202 -7.79 6.52 -2.31
C LYS A 202 -6.34 6.14 -2.63
N THR A 203 -5.75 5.28 -1.78
CA THR A 203 -4.36 4.84 -1.90
C THR A 203 -4.10 4.15 -3.24
N THR A 204 -5.07 3.35 -3.72
CA THR A 204 -5.00 2.70 -5.04
C THR A 204 -5.00 3.71 -6.17
N LEU A 205 -5.88 4.73 -6.11
CA LEU A 205 -5.93 5.79 -7.11
C LEU A 205 -4.67 6.67 -7.06
N LEU A 206 -4.20 7.02 -5.85
CA LEU A 206 -2.96 7.77 -5.67
C LEU A 206 -1.77 7.03 -6.29
N ARG A 207 -1.65 5.73 -6.06
CA ARG A 207 -0.60 4.89 -6.64
C ARG A 207 -0.65 4.89 -8.17
N ASP A 208 -1.83 4.74 -8.76
CA ASP A 208 -1.97 4.76 -10.22
C ASP A 208 -1.66 6.15 -10.81
N LEU A 209 -2.02 7.23 -10.13
CA LEU A 209 -1.62 8.59 -10.51
C LEU A 209 -0.11 8.79 -10.43
N ILE A 210 0.55 8.33 -9.36
CA ILE A 210 2.01 8.37 -9.23
C ILE A 210 2.65 7.69 -10.44
N ARG A 211 2.22 6.47 -10.77
CA ARG A 211 2.72 5.72 -11.91
C ARG A 211 2.56 6.48 -13.23
N ILE A 212 1.36 6.97 -13.50
CA ILE A 212 1.03 7.68 -14.74
C ILE A 212 1.79 9.01 -14.85
N ILE A 213 1.93 9.75 -13.75
CA ILE A 213 2.70 10.99 -13.69
C ILE A 213 4.19 10.70 -13.93
N SER A 214 4.71 9.64 -13.32
CA SER A 214 6.09 9.22 -13.46
C SER A 214 6.42 8.77 -14.89
N ASP A 215 5.55 7.96 -15.50
CA ASP A 215 5.76 7.44 -16.85
C ASP A 215 5.50 8.49 -17.94
N GLY A 216 4.53 9.37 -17.69
CA GLY A 216 3.98 10.29 -18.66
C GLY A 216 2.89 9.63 -19.51
N VAL A 217 2.19 10.47 -20.28
CA VAL A 217 1.10 10.04 -21.15
C VAL A 217 1.26 10.73 -22.51
N PRO A 218 1.99 10.10 -23.46
CA PRO A 218 2.26 10.68 -24.76
C PRO A 218 1.01 11.11 -25.54
N GLN A 219 -0.10 10.35 -25.41
CA GLN A 219 -1.37 10.62 -26.06
C GLN A 219 -2.02 11.93 -25.59
N LEU A 220 -1.67 12.39 -24.39
CA LEU A 220 -2.10 13.68 -23.83
C LEU A 220 -1.04 14.77 -23.95
N GLY A 221 0.11 14.49 -24.58
CA GLY A 221 1.27 15.38 -24.60
C GLY A 221 1.90 15.59 -23.20
N PHE A 222 1.51 14.80 -22.21
CA PHE A 222 2.01 14.90 -20.84
C PHE A 222 3.33 14.13 -20.70
N ARG A 223 4.41 14.86 -20.44
CA ARG A 223 5.74 14.27 -20.21
C ARG A 223 5.84 13.71 -18.81
N GLY A 224 6.50 12.55 -18.67
CA GLY A 224 6.79 11.97 -17.37
C GLY A 224 7.60 12.91 -16.48
N GLN A 225 7.28 12.94 -15.21
CA GLN A 225 7.86 13.77 -14.16
C GLN A 225 8.56 12.93 -13.10
N THR A 226 9.57 13.50 -12.45
CA THR A 226 10.19 12.87 -11.28
C THR A 226 9.25 13.00 -10.09
N VAL A 227 8.95 11.87 -9.45
CA VAL A 227 8.02 11.78 -8.31
C VAL A 227 8.78 11.32 -7.07
N GLY A 228 8.73 12.09 -6.00
CA GLY A 228 9.15 11.66 -4.68
C GLY A 228 7.94 11.13 -3.91
N VAL A 229 8.06 9.95 -3.33
CA VAL A 229 7.01 9.32 -2.51
C VAL A 229 7.49 9.15 -1.09
N VAL A 230 6.72 9.66 -0.12
CA VAL A 230 6.88 9.31 1.29
C VAL A 230 5.79 8.32 1.66
N ASP A 231 6.19 7.09 1.92
CA ASP A 231 5.29 5.98 2.27
C ASP A 231 5.46 5.61 3.74
N GLU A 232 4.80 6.36 4.63
CA GLU A 232 4.93 6.17 6.08
C GLU A 232 4.46 4.79 6.55
N ARG A 233 3.46 4.22 5.87
CA ARG A 233 2.80 2.98 6.28
C ARG A 233 3.08 1.78 5.37
N GLY A 234 3.89 1.94 4.33
CA GLY A 234 4.15 0.90 3.34
C GLY A 234 2.92 0.54 2.48
N GLU A 235 1.97 1.48 2.31
CA GLU A 235 0.72 1.24 1.57
C GLU A 235 0.80 1.69 0.10
N LEU A 236 1.66 2.66 -0.21
CA LEU A 236 1.85 3.17 -1.57
C LEU A 236 2.77 2.29 -2.40
N ALA A 237 3.97 2.05 -1.91
CA ALA A 237 5.01 1.33 -2.62
C ALA A 237 5.06 -0.16 -2.29
N GLY A 238 4.57 -0.55 -1.10
CA GLY A 238 4.68 -1.92 -0.61
C GLY A 238 6.13 -2.38 -0.62
N MET A 239 7.03 -1.59 -0.04
CA MET A 239 8.47 -1.85 -0.11
C MET A 239 8.84 -3.21 0.46
N TRP A 240 9.68 -3.93 -0.26
CA TRP A 240 10.26 -5.19 0.17
C TRP A 240 11.77 -5.15 -0.06
N GLN A 241 12.54 -5.26 1.00
CA GLN A 241 14.01 -5.22 0.94
C GLN A 241 14.55 -4.03 0.12
N GLY A 242 13.94 -2.86 0.29
CA GLY A 242 14.34 -1.64 -0.41
C GLY A 242 13.84 -1.49 -1.85
N VAL A 243 13.00 -2.41 -2.33
CA VAL A 243 12.45 -2.39 -3.70
C VAL A 243 10.93 -2.23 -3.64
N PRO A 244 10.33 -1.27 -4.38
CA PRO A 244 8.88 -1.18 -4.52
C PRO A 244 8.32 -2.46 -5.15
N THR A 245 7.25 -3.02 -4.57
CA THR A 245 6.57 -4.19 -5.13
C THR A 245 5.41 -3.80 -6.03
N TYR A 246 4.90 -2.57 -5.88
CA TYR A 246 3.97 -1.98 -6.83
C TYR A 246 4.69 -1.22 -7.93
N ASN A 247 4.07 -1.15 -9.09
CA ASN A 247 4.56 -0.31 -10.18
C ASN A 247 4.20 1.15 -9.91
N LEU A 248 5.21 1.95 -9.56
CA LEU A 248 5.09 3.39 -9.33
C LEU A 248 5.63 4.24 -10.50
N GLY A 249 6.00 3.59 -11.61
CA GLY A 249 6.58 4.23 -12.78
C GLY A 249 8.10 4.43 -12.70
N TYR A 250 8.69 4.79 -13.85
CA TYR A 250 10.15 4.76 -14.06
C TYR A 250 10.93 5.90 -13.42
N ARG A 251 10.24 6.97 -12.92
CA ARG A 251 10.88 8.18 -12.38
C ARG A 251 10.43 8.47 -10.95
N THR A 252 10.18 7.39 -10.18
CA THR A 252 9.68 7.51 -8.80
C THR A 252 10.73 7.04 -7.82
N ASP A 253 11.06 7.91 -6.87
CA ASP A 253 11.91 7.63 -5.72
C ASP A 253 11.04 7.49 -4.47
N VAL A 254 11.29 6.45 -3.67
CA VAL A 254 10.46 6.13 -2.49
C VAL A 254 11.30 6.19 -1.23
N LEU A 255 10.78 6.88 -0.22
CA LEU A 255 11.25 6.82 1.16
C LEU A 255 10.16 6.16 2.01
N ASP A 256 10.47 4.99 2.55
CA ASP A 256 9.53 4.12 3.27
C ASP A 256 9.76 4.13 4.77
N GLY A 257 8.66 3.98 5.53
CA GLY A 257 8.71 3.75 6.97
C GLY A 257 9.16 4.94 7.82
N CYS A 258 9.06 6.17 7.31
CA CYS A 258 9.41 7.38 8.05
C CYS A 258 8.22 8.35 8.18
N PRO A 259 8.21 9.24 9.21
CA PRO A 259 7.22 10.30 9.31
C PRO A 259 7.19 11.21 8.07
N LYS A 260 6.00 11.55 7.57
CA LYS A 260 5.81 12.32 6.33
C LYS A 260 6.62 13.61 6.28
N ALA A 261 6.53 14.42 7.31
CA ALA A 261 7.21 15.72 7.36
C ALA A 261 8.73 15.59 7.20
N SER A 262 9.35 14.66 7.93
CA SER A 262 10.79 14.39 7.83
C SER A 262 11.19 13.82 6.47
N GLY A 263 10.38 12.88 5.96
CA GLY A 263 10.60 12.24 4.66
C GLY A 263 10.51 13.21 3.49
N MET A 264 9.52 14.11 3.50
CA MET A 264 9.37 15.16 2.48
C MET A 264 10.61 16.05 2.41
N ASN A 265 11.06 16.56 3.55
CA ASN A 265 12.24 17.42 3.62
C ASN A 265 13.51 16.71 3.10
N MET A 266 13.65 15.41 3.39
CA MET A 266 14.77 14.61 2.92
C MET A 266 14.71 14.42 1.40
N ILE A 267 13.59 13.95 0.86
CA ILE A 267 13.43 13.69 -0.59
C ILE A 267 13.60 14.98 -1.41
N ILE A 268 12.99 16.08 -0.98
CA ILE A 268 13.09 17.36 -1.69
C ILE A 268 14.55 17.79 -1.83
N ARG A 269 15.34 17.66 -0.76
CA ARG A 269 16.76 18.07 -0.76
C ARG A 269 17.68 17.11 -1.52
N SER A 270 17.38 15.81 -1.48
CA SER A 270 18.27 14.78 -2.03
C SER A 270 17.94 14.37 -3.45
N MET A 271 16.64 14.32 -3.82
CA MET A 271 16.18 13.78 -5.09
C MET A 271 15.60 14.85 -6.03
N ALA A 272 15.33 16.07 -5.51
CA ALA A 272 14.79 17.21 -6.28
C ALA A 272 13.58 16.81 -7.16
N PRO A 273 12.51 16.22 -6.63
CA PRO A 273 11.38 15.77 -7.40
C PRO A 273 10.56 16.93 -7.95
N GLN A 274 9.87 16.73 -9.07
CA GLN A 274 8.88 17.66 -9.60
C GLN A 274 7.53 17.53 -8.91
N VAL A 275 7.21 16.32 -8.45
CA VAL A 275 5.97 16.00 -7.73
C VAL A 275 6.32 15.29 -6.43
N MET A 276 5.70 15.69 -5.34
CA MET A 276 5.76 15.01 -4.04
C MET A 276 4.42 14.34 -3.79
N ALA A 277 4.44 13.04 -3.58
CA ALA A 277 3.25 12.24 -3.29
C ALA A 277 3.33 11.63 -1.88
N MET A 278 2.22 11.69 -1.14
CA MET A 278 2.08 11.12 0.19
C MET A 278 0.64 10.71 0.47
N ASP A 279 0.47 9.68 1.26
CA ASP A 279 -0.86 9.22 1.69
C ASP A 279 -1.24 9.82 3.05
N GLU A 280 -2.54 10.05 3.23
CA GLU A 280 -3.21 10.29 4.51
C GLU A 280 -2.72 11.51 5.30
N LEU A 281 -2.96 12.71 4.76
CA LEU A 281 -2.74 13.97 5.52
C LEU A 281 -3.67 14.04 6.73
N GLY A 282 -3.12 14.43 7.88
CA GLY A 282 -3.90 14.54 9.11
C GLY A 282 -3.17 15.15 10.29
N HIS A 283 -1.85 15.17 10.30
CA HIS A 283 -1.06 15.73 11.40
C HIS A 283 -0.71 17.20 11.14
N SER A 284 -0.54 17.97 12.22
CA SER A 284 -0.12 19.38 12.15
C SER A 284 1.23 19.56 11.45
N ASP A 285 2.16 18.62 11.67
CA ASP A 285 3.49 18.65 11.08
C ASP A 285 3.46 18.49 9.56
N ASP A 286 2.43 17.82 9.02
CA ASP A 286 2.21 17.68 7.59
C ASP A 286 1.99 19.05 6.93
N VAL A 287 1.29 19.98 7.63
CA VAL A 287 1.04 21.35 7.12
C VAL A 287 2.35 22.08 6.87
N THR A 288 3.20 22.13 7.89
CA THR A 288 4.50 22.83 7.80
C THR A 288 5.36 22.26 6.69
N ALA A 289 5.40 20.94 6.58
CA ALA A 289 6.19 20.27 5.54
C ALA A 289 5.66 20.56 4.12
N ILE A 290 4.34 20.63 3.95
CA ILE A 290 3.72 21.01 2.67
C ILE A 290 4.05 22.47 2.33
N GLU A 291 3.91 23.40 3.29
CA GLU A 291 4.23 24.81 3.08
C GLU A 291 5.70 25.01 2.68
N ASP A 292 6.63 24.26 3.30
CA ASP A 292 8.04 24.27 2.94
C ASP A 292 8.27 23.70 1.53
N ALA A 293 7.59 22.62 1.17
CA ALA A 293 7.64 22.02 -0.16
C ALA A 293 7.16 22.99 -1.25
N LEU A 294 6.07 23.72 -1.00
CA LEU A 294 5.54 24.71 -1.95
C LEU A 294 6.54 25.80 -2.32
N ARG A 295 7.40 26.22 -1.38
CA ARG A 295 8.45 27.21 -1.61
C ARG A 295 9.52 26.72 -2.58
N THR A 296 9.65 25.43 -2.77
CA THR A 296 10.59 24.81 -3.71
C THR A 296 10.03 24.64 -5.13
N GLY A 297 8.72 24.89 -5.32
CA GLY A 297 8.03 24.72 -6.59
C GLY A 297 7.59 23.29 -6.90
N VAL A 298 7.77 22.36 -5.97
CA VAL A 298 7.33 20.97 -6.09
C VAL A 298 5.78 20.90 -6.07
N ARG A 299 5.19 20.09 -6.94
CA ARG A 299 3.73 19.84 -6.93
C ARG A 299 3.36 18.80 -5.88
N ILE A 300 2.25 19.04 -5.20
CA ILE A 300 1.76 18.16 -4.13
C ILE A 300 0.62 17.31 -4.65
N LEU A 301 0.71 16.00 -4.42
CA LEU A 301 -0.33 15.02 -4.68
C LEU A 301 -0.54 14.22 -3.39
N SER A 302 -1.70 14.35 -2.76
CA SER A 302 -1.93 13.69 -1.48
C SER A 302 -3.35 13.23 -1.28
N THR A 303 -3.57 12.45 -0.21
CA THR A 303 -4.89 11.98 0.19
C THR A 303 -5.25 12.42 1.60
N ALA A 304 -6.54 12.42 1.89
CA ALA A 304 -7.05 12.60 3.25
C ALA A 304 -8.39 11.85 3.44
N HIS A 305 -8.74 11.62 4.71
CA HIS A 305 -10.04 11.06 5.05
C HIS A 305 -11.07 12.17 5.18
N ALA A 306 -12.00 12.26 4.23
CA ALA A 306 -13.24 13.04 4.30
C ALA A 306 -14.18 12.54 3.21
N SER A 307 -15.49 12.55 3.45
CA SER A 307 -16.50 12.07 2.48
C SER A 307 -16.98 13.20 1.56
N SER A 308 -16.71 14.46 1.91
CA SER A 308 -17.05 15.65 1.13
C SER A 308 -16.10 16.82 1.42
N LEU A 309 -16.21 17.88 0.63
CA LEU A 309 -15.47 19.13 0.87
C LEU A 309 -15.85 19.75 2.22
N GLU A 310 -17.13 19.74 2.56
CA GLU A 310 -17.64 20.29 3.83
C GLU A 310 -17.03 19.54 5.02
N GLU A 311 -16.95 18.20 4.96
CA GLU A 311 -16.28 17.42 5.99
C GLU A 311 -14.78 17.71 6.07
N ALA A 312 -14.12 17.92 4.94
CA ALA A 312 -12.70 18.29 4.92
C ALA A 312 -12.46 19.66 5.61
N LEU A 313 -13.36 20.61 5.40
CA LEU A 313 -13.26 21.96 5.98
C LEU A 313 -13.51 22.03 7.50
N VAL A 314 -14.13 21.01 8.12
CA VAL A 314 -14.24 20.94 9.60
C VAL A 314 -13.05 20.29 10.28
N ARG A 315 -12.12 19.71 9.51
CA ARG A 315 -10.89 19.11 10.04
C ARG A 315 -9.77 20.15 10.06
N PRO A 316 -9.24 20.57 11.23
CA PRO A 316 -8.36 21.74 11.34
C PRO A 316 -7.17 21.73 10.37
N THR A 317 -6.48 20.60 10.25
CA THR A 317 -5.32 20.42 9.36
C THR A 317 -5.70 20.61 7.89
N LEU A 318 -6.81 20.01 7.45
CA LEU A 318 -7.27 20.11 6.06
C LEU A 318 -7.88 21.47 5.76
N ALA A 319 -8.68 22.02 6.70
CA ALA A 319 -9.27 23.36 6.59
C ALA A 319 -8.18 24.40 6.35
N HIS A 320 -7.11 24.38 7.14
CA HIS A 320 -6.00 25.30 6.98
C HIS A 320 -5.40 25.24 5.56
N LEU A 321 -5.07 24.05 5.05
CA LEU A 321 -4.48 23.88 3.71
C LEU A 321 -5.44 24.30 2.59
N LEU A 322 -6.74 24.02 2.76
CA LEU A 322 -7.77 24.38 1.77
C LEU A 322 -8.03 25.88 1.76
N GLU A 323 -8.15 26.52 2.91
CA GLU A 323 -8.38 27.98 3.06
C GLU A 323 -7.16 28.78 2.58
N GLN A 324 -5.94 28.28 2.76
CA GLN A 324 -4.73 28.89 2.20
C GLN A 324 -4.60 28.68 0.67
N GLY A 325 -5.51 27.95 0.05
CA GLY A 325 -5.50 27.71 -1.39
C GLY A 325 -4.32 26.84 -1.85
N VAL A 326 -3.78 26.02 -0.97
CA VAL A 326 -2.68 25.11 -1.29
C VAL A 326 -3.07 24.15 -2.39
N PHE A 327 -4.25 23.56 -2.28
CA PHE A 327 -4.77 22.64 -3.29
C PHE A 327 -5.60 23.37 -4.35
N GLU A 328 -5.33 23.04 -5.60
CA GLU A 328 -6.01 23.58 -6.78
C GLU A 328 -7.10 22.63 -7.29
N ARG A 329 -6.91 21.32 -7.03
CA ARG A 329 -7.84 20.25 -7.41
C ARG A 329 -8.23 19.42 -6.20
N LEU A 330 -9.52 19.09 -6.12
CA LEU A 330 -10.05 18.15 -5.15
C LEU A 330 -10.75 17.02 -5.89
N VAL A 331 -10.32 15.79 -5.64
CA VAL A 331 -10.97 14.57 -6.16
C VAL A 331 -11.72 13.90 -5.03
N VAL A 332 -13.02 13.74 -5.18
CA VAL A 332 -13.89 13.08 -4.20
C VAL A 332 -14.20 11.67 -4.68
N LEU A 333 -13.84 10.68 -3.86
CA LEU A 333 -14.16 9.27 -4.13
C LEU A 333 -15.23 8.78 -3.17
N SER A 334 -15.99 7.80 -3.64
CA SER A 334 -17.01 7.11 -2.86
C SER A 334 -16.98 5.60 -3.10
N ARG A 335 -17.97 4.91 -2.52
CA ARG A 335 -18.23 3.49 -2.75
C ARG A 335 -19.56 3.21 -3.46
N LYS A 336 -20.21 4.23 -4.02
CA LYS A 336 -21.56 4.10 -4.62
C LYS A 336 -21.65 2.99 -5.67
N HIS A 337 -20.61 2.85 -6.48
CA HIS A 337 -20.52 1.81 -7.52
C HIS A 337 -19.27 0.93 -7.32
N GLY A 338 -18.92 0.68 -6.05
CA GLY A 338 -17.71 -0.03 -5.64
C GLY A 338 -16.52 0.90 -5.34
N PRO A 339 -15.43 0.34 -4.78
CA PRO A 339 -14.22 1.10 -4.45
C PRO A 339 -13.63 1.81 -5.68
N GLY A 340 -13.17 3.06 -5.50
CA GLY A 340 -12.59 3.89 -6.55
C GLY A 340 -13.61 4.57 -7.46
N THR A 341 -14.89 4.63 -7.07
CA THR A 341 -15.87 5.48 -7.73
C THR A 341 -15.49 6.94 -7.51
N ILE A 342 -15.35 7.71 -8.59
CA ILE A 342 -15.08 9.15 -8.56
C ILE A 342 -16.41 9.86 -8.59
N ASP A 343 -16.76 10.55 -7.50
CA ASP A 343 -17.99 11.32 -7.40
C ASP A 343 -17.86 12.70 -8.06
N GLY A 344 -16.65 13.25 -8.08
CA GLY A 344 -16.37 14.52 -8.75
C GLY A 344 -14.92 14.94 -8.66
N VAL A 345 -14.53 15.80 -9.60
CA VAL A 345 -13.25 16.53 -9.58
C VAL A 345 -13.59 18.00 -9.55
N TYR A 346 -13.10 18.72 -8.57
CA TYR A 346 -13.42 20.13 -8.34
C TYR A 346 -12.18 21.00 -8.60
N ASP A 347 -12.37 22.08 -9.31
CA ASP A 347 -11.43 23.19 -9.37
C ASP A 347 -11.69 24.09 -8.17
N LEU A 348 -10.80 24.09 -7.20
CA LEU A 348 -10.97 24.84 -5.95
C LEU A 348 -10.78 26.35 -6.12
N LYS A 349 -10.13 26.80 -7.19
CA LYS A 349 -9.99 28.24 -7.51
C LYS A 349 -11.29 28.83 -8.06
N THR A 350 -12.02 28.07 -8.86
CA THR A 350 -13.24 28.53 -9.50
C THR A 350 -14.52 28.01 -8.85
N GLY A 351 -14.40 27.02 -7.94
CA GLY A 351 -15.54 26.33 -7.33
C GLY A 351 -16.33 25.43 -8.31
N ARG A 352 -15.81 25.16 -9.50
CA ARG A 352 -16.51 24.37 -10.53
C ARG A 352 -16.20 22.89 -10.42
N ILE A 353 -17.18 22.07 -10.75
CA ILE A 353 -17.00 20.64 -11.03
C ILE A 353 -16.50 20.52 -12.48
N LEU A 354 -15.44 19.73 -12.69
CA LEU A 354 -14.77 19.50 -13.97
C LEU A 354 -15.31 18.27 -14.70
#